data_036eb87ffeeb74c76f43bbe36494e0c0
#
_entry.id   036eb87ffeeb74c76f43bbe36494e0c0
#
_cell.length_a   1.000
_cell.length_b   1.000
_cell.length_c   1.000
_cell.angle_alpha   90.00
_cell.angle_beta   90.00
_cell.angle_gamma   90.00
#
_symmetry.space_group_name_H-M   'P 1'
#
loop_
_entity.id
_entity.type
_entity.pdbx_description
1 polymer ?
#
loop_
_entity_poly.entity_id
_entity_poly.type
_entity_poly.pdbx_seq_one_letter_code
_entity_poly.pdbx_strand_id
1 'polypeptide(L)'
;VFGVQLLLIRHALPELVATSDGHADPALTEEGHAQAARLPAALAPYRIARIASSPQRRAIETAAPLADALNLPVTEHLGLAEYDYGLGVYIPFHEAEARVPETFARIRAGHFPDFVDPEAFRNRVFEAIEKIVDDSDHEDTVAVFAHGGVINVYLQELLGLDRPLVFPIEYVSLTRILVSRTGARRVASVNETGHIRDMLRR
;
A
#
# COMPACT_ATOMS: atom_id res chain seq x y z
N VAL A 1 -2.13 14.34 -22.13
CA VAL A 1 -0.87 13.60 -22.07
C VAL A 1 -0.43 13.60 -20.62
N PHE A 2 -0.39 12.41 -20.01
CA PHE A 2 0.00 12.23 -18.60
C PHE A 2 1.53 12.21 -18.50
N GLY A 3 2.07 12.64 -17.36
CA GLY A 3 3.50 12.56 -17.05
C GLY A 3 3.86 11.19 -16.51
N VAL A 4 3.39 10.86 -15.30
CA VAL A 4 3.62 9.58 -14.62
C VAL A 4 2.30 9.00 -14.17
N GLN A 5 2.16 7.67 -14.21
CA GLN A 5 1.05 6.96 -13.59
C GLN A 5 1.56 6.14 -12.41
N LEU A 6 0.94 6.31 -11.25
CA LEU A 6 1.20 5.47 -10.08
C LEU A 6 0.07 4.45 -9.93
N LEU A 7 0.45 3.20 -9.74
CA LEU A 7 -0.42 2.10 -9.36
C LEU A 7 -0.10 1.75 -7.90
N LEU A 8 -0.84 2.33 -6.95
CA LEU A 8 -0.66 2.05 -5.53
C LEU A 8 -1.38 0.75 -5.17
N ILE A 9 -0.65 -0.23 -4.68
CA ILE A 9 -1.15 -1.58 -4.41
C ILE A 9 -0.93 -1.88 -2.93
N ARG A 10 -2.01 -2.19 -2.21
CA ARG A 10 -1.87 -2.68 -0.83
C ARG A 10 -1.31 -4.11 -0.86
N HIS A 11 -0.40 -4.42 0.08
CA HIS A 11 0.10 -5.79 0.25
C HIS A 11 -1.03 -6.81 0.40
N ALA A 12 -0.75 -8.08 0.09
CA ALA A 12 -1.65 -9.21 0.26
C ALA A 12 -1.80 -9.61 1.74
N LEU A 13 -2.65 -10.59 2.02
CA LEU A 13 -2.98 -11.04 3.38
C LEU A 13 -1.74 -11.60 4.10
N PRO A 14 -1.29 -10.96 5.20
CA PRO A 14 -0.14 -11.41 5.97
C PRO A 14 -0.52 -12.29 7.15
N GLU A 15 0.47 -13.00 7.70
CA GLU A 15 0.35 -13.74 8.95
C GLU A 15 0.17 -12.80 10.15
N LEU A 16 -0.43 -13.33 11.22
CA LEU A 16 -0.37 -12.70 12.54
C LEU A 16 0.98 -13.05 13.18
N VAL A 17 1.70 -12.04 13.65
CA VAL A 17 3.00 -12.22 14.29
C VAL A 17 3.07 -11.43 15.59
N ALA A 18 3.57 -12.07 16.66
CA ALA A 18 3.97 -11.42 17.89
C ALA A 18 5.39 -11.88 18.24
N THR A 19 6.30 -10.93 18.44
CA THR A 19 7.69 -11.19 18.82
C THR A 19 8.00 -10.54 20.16
N SER A 20 8.87 -11.16 20.96
CA SER A 20 9.29 -10.62 22.27
C SER A 20 10.50 -9.68 22.15
N ASP A 21 11.19 -9.65 21.04
CA ASP A 21 12.55 -9.12 20.87
C ASP A 21 12.74 -8.17 19.69
N GLY A 22 11.67 -7.61 19.13
CA GLY A 22 11.88 -6.65 18.05
C GLY A 22 10.73 -6.43 17.10
N HIS A 23 11.02 -6.43 15.82
CA HIS A 23 10.11 -6.05 14.76
C HIS A 23 9.23 -7.24 14.32
N ALA A 24 7.93 -7.11 14.44
CA ALA A 24 7.00 -8.01 13.79
C ALA A 24 6.94 -7.66 12.30
N ASP A 25 7.55 -8.47 11.47
CA ASP A 25 7.54 -8.32 10.01
C ASP A 25 6.97 -9.58 9.36
N PRO A 26 5.61 -9.72 9.32
CA PRO A 26 4.96 -10.93 8.86
C PRO A 26 5.19 -11.22 7.39
N ALA A 27 5.37 -12.52 7.09
CA ALA A 27 5.24 -13.05 5.75
C ALA A 27 3.78 -13.03 5.28
N LEU A 28 3.55 -13.28 4.00
CA LEU A 28 2.22 -13.57 3.49
C LEU A 28 1.74 -14.96 3.93
N THR A 29 0.43 -15.09 4.12
CA THR A 29 -0.23 -16.39 4.22
C THR A 29 -0.24 -17.10 2.87
N GLU A 30 -0.62 -18.39 2.84
CA GLU A 30 -0.88 -19.10 1.59
C GLU A 30 -1.93 -18.38 0.73
N GLU A 31 -3.03 -17.91 1.35
CA GLU A 31 -4.04 -17.09 0.70
C GLU A 31 -3.45 -15.77 0.16
N GLY A 32 -2.58 -15.13 0.94
CA GLY A 32 -1.89 -13.90 0.54
C GLY A 32 -1.00 -14.12 -0.70
N HIS A 33 -0.27 -15.21 -0.75
CA HIS A 33 0.51 -15.59 -1.95
C HIS A 33 -0.40 -15.84 -3.16
N ALA A 34 -1.56 -16.49 -2.97
CA ALA A 34 -2.53 -16.67 -4.04
C ALA A 34 -3.14 -15.35 -4.52
N GLN A 35 -3.38 -14.39 -3.62
CA GLN A 35 -3.81 -13.04 -3.97
C GLN A 35 -2.74 -12.31 -4.80
N ALA A 36 -1.48 -12.33 -4.35
CA ALA A 36 -0.36 -11.69 -5.06
C ALA A 36 -0.13 -12.29 -6.46
N ALA A 37 -0.33 -13.58 -6.62
CA ALA A 37 -0.20 -14.28 -7.90
C ALA A 37 -1.21 -13.81 -8.98
N ARG A 38 -2.27 -13.10 -8.61
CA ARG A 38 -3.23 -12.48 -9.56
C ARG A 38 -2.69 -11.23 -10.24
N LEU A 39 -1.70 -10.57 -9.63
CA LEU A 39 -1.22 -9.25 -10.07
C LEU A 39 -0.62 -9.22 -11.49
N PRO A 40 0.21 -10.19 -11.92
CA PRO A 40 0.76 -10.14 -13.29
C PRO A 40 -0.33 -10.09 -14.35
N ALA A 41 -1.37 -10.89 -14.23
CA ALA A 41 -2.49 -10.90 -15.17
C ALA A 41 -3.36 -9.63 -15.05
N ALA A 42 -3.63 -9.19 -13.81
CA ALA A 42 -4.43 -7.98 -13.54
C ALA A 42 -3.77 -6.72 -14.07
N LEU A 43 -2.45 -6.64 -14.01
CA LEU A 43 -1.68 -5.47 -14.41
C LEU A 43 -1.11 -5.57 -15.84
N ALA A 44 -1.37 -6.65 -16.56
CA ALA A 44 -0.93 -6.83 -17.95
C ALA A 44 -1.32 -5.68 -18.91
N PRO A 45 -2.48 -4.99 -18.75
CA PRO A 45 -2.81 -3.84 -19.57
C PRO A 45 -1.92 -2.61 -19.35
N TYR A 46 -1.16 -2.56 -18.24
CA TYR A 46 -0.29 -1.44 -17.92
C TYR A 46 1.14 -1.71 -18.36
N ARG A 47 1.75 -0.73 -19.00
CA ARG A 47 3.17 -0.78 -19.36
C ARG A 47 4.01 -0.32 -18.15
N ILE A 48 4.22 -1.22 -17.19
CA ILE A 48 4.96 -0.93 -15.98
C ILE A 48 6.46 -0.83 -16.30
N ALA A 49 7.04 0.33 -15.98
CA ALA A 49 8.46 0.60 -16.19
C ALA A 49 9.29 0.37 -14.91
N ARG A 50 8.68 0.51 -13.74
CA ARG A 50 9.35 0.45 -12.44
C ARG A 50 8.46 -0.18 -11.36
N ILE A 51 9.11 -0.82 -10.37
CA ILE A 51 8.44 -1.36 -9.19
C ILE A 51 9.12 -0.78 -7.94
N ALA A 52 8.33 -0.10 -7.11
CA ALA A 52 8.72 0.41 -5.81
C ALA A 52 7.97 -0.35 -4.71
N SER A 53 8.57 -0.52 -3.55
CA SER A 53 7.94 -1.21 -2.42
C SER A 53 8.33 -0.61 -1.08
N SER A 54 7.41 -0.69 -0.12
CA SER A 54 7.75 -0.64 1.31
C SER A 54 8.80 -1.72 1.63
N PRO A 55 9.71 -1.48 2.58
CA PRO A 55 10.69 -2.49 2.99
C PRO A 55 10.09 -3.64 3.81
N GLN A 56 8.83 -3.53 4.22
CA GLN A 56 8.18 -4.57 5.01
C GLN A 56 7.91 -5.82 4.17
N ARG A 57 8.23 -6.98 4.73
CA ARG A 57 8.24 -8.28 4.07
C ARG A 57 6.95 -8.56 3.29
N ARG A 58 5.79 -8.29 3.87
CA ARG A 58 4.47 -8.48 3.24
C ARG A 58 4.29 -7.70 1.94
N ALA A 59 4.89 -6.50 1.84
CA ALA A 59 4.83 -5.70 0.62
C ALA A 59 5.80 -6.23 -0.44
N ILE A 60 7.01 -6.60 -0.05
CA ILE A 60 8.03 -7.18 -0.93
C ILE A 60 7.53 -8.52 -1.52
N GLU A 61 6.99 -9.40 -0.68
CA GLU A 61 6.44 -10.69 -1.12
C GLU A 61 5.23 -10.52 -2.07
N THR A 62 4.43 -9.45 -1.86
CA THR A 62 3.33 -9.13 -2.77
C THR A 62 3.83 -8.65 -4.13
N ALA A 63 4.95 -7.91 -4.16
CA ALA A 63 5.55 -7.41 -5.39
C ALA A 63 6.24 -8.50 -6.22
N ALA A 64 6.72 -9.56 -5.58
CA ALA A 64 7.58 -10.57 -6.18
C ALA A 64 7.00 -11.21 -7.46
N PRO A 65 5.73 -11.68 -7.51
CA PRO A 65 5.19 -12.29 -8.74
C PRO A 65 5.18 -11.33 -9.94
N LEU A 66 4.92 -10.04 -9.72
CA LEU A 66 4.95 -9.04 -10.77
C LEU A 66 6.39 -8.73 -11.21
N ALA A 67 7.30 -8.59 -10.26
CA ALA A 67 8.71 -8.35 -10.52
C ALA A 67 9.33 -9.47 -11.36
N ASP A 68 9.02 -10.73 -11.02
CA ASP A 68 9.48 -11.91 -11.76
C ASP A 68 8.89 -11.94 -13.18
N ALA A 69 7.58 -11.68 -13.33
CA ALA A 69 6.92 -11.70 -14.62
C ALA A 69 7.44 -10.63 -15.58
N LEU A 70 7.84 -9.47 -15.06
CA LEU A 70 8.34 -8.34 -15.84
C LEU A 70 9.88 -8.31 -15.93
N ASN A 71 10.56 -9.15 -15.18
CA ASN A 71 12.02 -9.12 -15.01
C ASN A 71 12.52 -7.71 -14.59
N LEU A 72 11.82 -7.09 -13.64
CA LEU A 72 12.16 -5.79 -13.09
C LEU A 72 12.61 -5.91 -11.62
N PRO A 73 13.61 -5.11 -11.20
CA PRO A 73 13.98 -5.04 -9.79
C PRO A 73 12.90 -4.35 -8.97
N VAL A 74 12.81 -4.72 -7.69
CA VAL A 74 12.00 -4.01 -6.69
C VAL A 74 12.89 -3.03 -5.94
N THR A 75 12.57 -1.73 -5.99
CA THR A 75 13.28 -0.70 -5.26
C THR A 75 12.56 -0.41 -3.95
N GLU A 76 13.25 -0.58 -2.84
CA GLU A 76 12.68 -0.34 -1.50
C GLU A 76 12.77 1.14 -1.11
N HIS A 77 11.69 1.65 -0.51
CA HIS A 77 11.59 3.01 0.01
C HIS A 77 11.11 2.97 1.46
N LEU A 78 11.99 3.30 2.41
CA LEU A 78 11.64 3.33 3.84
C LEU A 78 10.44 4.24 4.15
N GLY A 79 10.29 5.32 3.41
CA GLY A 79 9.16 6.23 3.56
C GLY A 79 7.79 5.61 3.25
N LEU A 80 7.73 4.46 2.56
CA LEU A 80 6.50 3.70 2.30
C LEU A 80 6.16 2.72 3.41
N ALA A 81 6.95 2.62 4.48
CA ALA A 81 6.65 1.72 5.60
C ALA A 81 5.34 2.13 6.30
N GLU A 82 4.57 1.14 6.77
CA GLU A 82 3.33 1.39 7.52
C GLU A 82 3.63 1.96 8.92
N TYR A 83 2.63 2.49 9.59
CA TYR A 83 2.76 3.04 10.94
C TYR A 83 3.15 1.99 11.99
N ASP A 84 2.96 0.70 11.70
CA ASP A 84 3.34 -0.41 12.55
C ASP A 84 4.80 -0.87 12.40
N TYR A 85 5.55 -0.23 11.51
CA TYR A 85 6.96 -0.55 11.28
C TYR A 85 7.77 -0.37 12.56
N GLY A 86 8.44 -1.44 12.97
CA GLY A 86 9.24 -1.45 14.20
C GLY A 86 8.48 -1.86 15.47
N LEU A 87 7.19 -2.17 15.37
CA LEU A 87 6.44 -2.71 16.51
C LEU A 87 6.67 -4.22 16.66
N GLY A 88 6.59 -4.71 17.91
CA GLY A 88 6.77 -6.13 18.23
C GLY A 88 5.57 -7.03 17.90
N VAL A 89 4.44 -6.45 17.50
CA VAL A 89 3.20 -7.16 17.19
C VAL A 89 2.62 -6.64 15.90
N TYR A 90 2.21 -7.55 15.03
CA TYR A 90 1.36 -7.26 13.88
C TYR A 90 0.06 -8.08 13.97
N ILE A 91 -1.08 -7.40 13.92
CA ILE A 91 -2.41 -8.01 13.93
C ILE A 91 -3.10 -7.69 12.60
N PRO A 92 -3.44 -8.71 11.78
CA PRO A 92 -4.21 -8.49 10.56
C PRO A 92 -5.55 -7.82 10.88
N PHE A 93 -6.00 -6.92 10.01
CA PHE A 93 -7.17 -6.09 10.26
C PHE A 93 -8.43 -6.90 10.58
N HIS A 94 -8.63 -8.06 9.95
CA HIS A 94 -9.79 -8.93 10.20
C HIS A 94 -9.77 -9.61 11.58
N GLU A 95 -8.62 -9.64 12.28
CA GLU A 95 -8.50 -10.12 13.64
C GLU A 95 -8.48 -9.00 14.70
N ALA A 96 -8.33 -7.75 14.25
CA ALA A 96 -8.11 -6.62 15.16
C ALA A 96 -9.33 -6.31 16.05
N GLU A 97 -10.56 -6.55 15.57
CA GLU A 97 -11.78 -6.33 16.37
C GLU A 97 -11.79 -7.21 17.62
N ALA A 98 -11.38 -8.47 17.49
CA ALA A 98 -11.36 -9.42 18.60
C ALA A 98 -10.16 -9.22 19.56
N ARG A 99 -9.02 -8.75 19.04
CA ARG A 99 -7.75 -8.70 19.78
C ARG A 99 -7.44 -7.33 20.38
N VAL A 100 -7.80 -6.27 19.67
CA VAL A 100 -7.52 -4.87 20.05
C VAL A 100 -8.73 -3.96 19.73
N PRO A 101 -9.87 -4.19 20.38
CA PRO A 101 -11.15 -3.57 19.99
C PRO A 101 -11.13 -2.04 20.03
N GLU A 102 -10.43 -1.41 20.97
CA GLU A 102 -10.32 0.05 21.07
C GLU A 102 -9.55 0.64 19.87
N THR A 103 -8.41 0.04 19.52
CA THR A 103 -7.61 0.43 18.35
C THR A 103 -8.40 0.20 17.07
N PHE A 104 -9.10 -0.93 16.96
CA PHE A 104 -9.95 -1.23 15.82
C PHE A 104 -11.08 -0.20 15.65
N ALA A 105 -11.75 0.18 16.75
CA ALA A 105 -12.80 1.20 16.72
C ALA A 105 -12.27 2.57 16.23
N ARG A 106 -11.07 2.97 16.66
CA ARG A 106 -10.43 4.21 16.17
C ARG A 106 -10.16 4.17 14.67
N ILE A 107 -9.58 3.06 14.20
CA ILE A 107 -9.29 2.87 12.77
C ILE A 107 -10.60 2.89 11.97
N ARG A 108 -11.64 2.22 12.43
CA ARG A 108 -12.97 2.24 11.83
C ARG A 108 -13.61 3.64 11.80
N ALA A 109 -13.31 4.46 12.80
CA ALA A 109 -13.75 5.87 12.85
C ALA A 109 -12.92 6.79 11.92
N GLY A 110 -11.88 6.26 11.27
CA GLY A 110 -11.04 6.98 10.32
C GLY A 110 -9.79 7.62 10.92
N HIS A 111 -9.37 7.17 12.11
CA HIS A 111 -8.22 7.70 12.84
C HIS A 111 -7.15 6.65 13.09
N PHE A 112 -5.90 7.07 13.12
CA PHE A 112 -4.79 6.20 13.55
C PHE A 112 -4.86 5.87 15.04
N PRO A 113 -4.18 4.78 15.47
CA PRO A 113 -3.91 4.53 16.88
C PRO A 113 -3.23 5.73 17.55
N ASP A 114 -3.42 5.89 18.88
CA ASP A 114 -2.90 7.04 19.64
C ASP A 114 -1.38 7.20 19.63
N PHE A 115 -0.65 6.12 19.39
CA PHE A 115 0.82 6.14 19.32
C PHE A 115 1.37 6.66 17.97
N VAL A 116 0.51 6.91 17.00
CA VAL A 116 0.91 7.42 15.67
C VAL A 116 0.74 8.93 15.63
N ASP A 117 1.78 9.65 15.22
CA ASP A 117 1.68 11.04 14.79
C ASP A 117 1.18 11.07 13.34
N PRO A 118 -0.09 11.47 13.09
CA PRO A 118 -0.66 11.38 11.75
C PRO A 118 -0.02 12.35 10.76
N GLU A 119 0.43 13.51 11.24
CA GLU A 119 1.05 14.53 10.39
C GLU A 119 2.46 14.10 9.96
N ALA A 120 3.27 13.65 10.90
CA ALA A 120 4.61 13.15 10.61
C ALA A 120 4.55 11.94 9.66
N PHE A 121 3.59 11.02 9.88
CA PHE A 121 3.39 9.86 9.02
C PHE A 121 3.00 10.27 7.60
N ARG A 122 2.01 11.17 7.46
CA ARG A 122 1.56 11.69 6.17
C ARG A 122 2.69 12.37 5.40
N ASN A 123 3.45 13.25 6.06
CA ASN A 123 4.55 13.99 5.43
C ASN A 123 5.63 13.02 4.92
N ARG A 124 6.01 12.04 5.71
CA ARG A 124 6.99 11.01 5.31
C ARG A 124 6.55 10.22 4.08
N VAL A 125 5.28 9.79 4.07
CA VAL A 125 4.71 9.05 2.94
C VAL A 125 4.64 9.92 1.70
N PHE A 126 4.18 11.16 1.84
CA PHE A 126 4.09 12.10 0.73
C PHE A 126 5.45 12.33 0.09
N GLU A 127 6.48 12.65 0.88
CA GLU A 127 7.85 12.84 0.39
C GLU A 127 8.40 11.61 -0.34
N ALA A 128 8.11 10.40 0.17
CA ALA A 128 8.56 9.17 -0.47
C ALA A 128 7.89 8.94 -1.84
N ILE A 129 6.60 9.19 -1.95
CA ILE A 129 5.88 9.03 -3.22
C ILE A 129 6.29 10.12 -4.21
N GLU A 130 6.45 11.37 -3.75
CA GLU A 130 6.93 12.45 -4.62
C GLU A 130 8.33 12.14 -5.17
N LYS A 131 9.22 11.60 -4.33
CA LYS A 131 10.53 11.15 -4.80
C LYS A 131 10.44 10.08 -5.88
N ILE A 132 9.52 9.11 -5.75
CA ILE A 132 9.29 8.09 -6.78
C ILE A 132 8.84 8.74 -8.09
N VAL A 133 7.96 9.75 -8.02
CA VAL A 133 7.52 10.52 -9.19
C VAL A 133 8.68 11.27 -9.83
N ASP A 134 9.49 11.95 -9.03
CA ASP A 134 10.62 12.76 -9.51
C ASP A 134 11.72 11.90 -10.14
N ASP A 135 11.92 10.68 -9.65
CA ASP A 135 12.88 9.70 -10.18
C ASP A 135 12.36 8.96 -11.44
N SER A 136 11.11 9.22 -11.87
CA SER A 136 10.48 8.54 -13.00
C SER A 136 10.51 9.37 -14.27
N ASP A 137 10.64 8.70 -15.40
CA ASP A 137 10.54 9.37 -16.70
C ASP A 137 9.08 9.67 -17.07
N HIS A 138 8.89 10.64 -17.96
CA HIS A 138 7.56 10.93 -18.50
C HIS A 138 7.00 9.71 -19.22
N GLU A 139 5.72 9.44 -18.98
CA GLU A 139 4.96 8.29 -19.48
C GLU A 139 5.25 6.96 -18.77
N ASP A 140 6.09 6.98 -17.72
CA ASP A 140 6.27 5.80 -16.88
C ASP A 140 4.99 5.46 -16.10
N THR A 141 4.71 4.17 -16.03
CA THR A 141 3.80 3.60 -15.05
C THR A 141 4.63 2.90 -13.98
N VAL A 142 4.44 3.30 -12.72
CA VAL A 142 5.15 2.74 -11.57
C VAL A 142 4.19 1.97 -10.69
N ALA A 143 4.47 0.69 -10.45
CA ALA A 143 3.76 -0.11 -9.45
C ALA A 143 4.40 0.14 -8.08
N VAL A 144 3.60 0.58 -7.10
CA VAL A 144 4.04 0.93 -5.75
C VAL A 144 3.33 0.03 -4.75
N PHE A 145 4.08 -0.87 -4.15
CA PHE A 145 3.58 -1.82 -3.15
C PHE A 145 3.70 -1.24 -1.75
N ALA A 146 2.57 -1.05 -1.09
CA ALA A 146 2.49 -0.37 0.19
C ALA A 146 1.36 -0.93 1.08
N HIS A 147 0.77 -0.08 1.90
CA HIS A 147 -0.13 -0.43 2.99
C HIS A 147 -1.38 0.43 2.97
N GLY A 148 -2.40 0.00 3.73
CA GLY A 148 -3.66 0.71 3.82
C GLY A 148 -3.54 2.13 4.37
N GLY A 149 -2.72 2.33 5.41
CA GLY A 149 -2.45 3.64 6.00
C GLY A 149 -1.68 4.55 5.04
N VAL A 150 -0.65 4.01 4.38
CA VAL A 150 0.16 4.74 3.39
C VAL A 150 -0.70 5.28 2.24
N ILE A 151 -1.53 4.42 1.64
CA ILE A 151 -2.41 4.82 0.53
C ILE A 151 -3.42 5.86 0.99
N ASN A 152 -4.01 5.67 2.18
CA ASN A 152 -5.00 6.58 2.73
C ASN A 152 -4.42 7.99 3.00
N VAL A 153 -3.24 8.12 3.61
CA VAL A 153 -2.68 9.46 3.90
C VAL A 153 -2.23 10.18 2.63
N TYR A 154 -1.79 9.45 1.61
CA TYR A 154 -1.51 10.07 0.32
C TYR A 154 -2.81 10.60 -0.34
N LEU A 155 -3.88 9.80 -0.32
CA LEU A 155 -5.20 10.25 -0.78
C LEU A 155 -5.75 11.40 0.08
N GLN A 156 -5.53 11.38 1.39
CA GLN A 156 -5.91 12.49 2.29
C GLN A 156 -5.30 13.81 1.82
N GLU A 157 -4.00 13.81 1.53
CA GLU A 157 -3.29 15.00 1.05
C GLU A 157 -3.82 15.47 -0.31
N LEU A 158 -3.98 14.56 -1.26
CA LEU A 158 -4.44 14.90 -2.62
C LEU A 158 -5.87 15.43 -2.66
N LEU A 159 -6.74 14.94 -1.78
CA LEU A 159 -8.18 15.25 -1.79
C LEU A 159 -8.57 16.27 -0.71
N GLY A 160 -7.64 16.70 0.15
CA GLY A 160 -7.91 17.63 1.25
C GLY A 160 -8.89 17.08 2.28
N LEU A 161 -8.72 15.80 2.68
CA LEU A 161 -9.65 15.14 3.60
C LEU A 161 -9.27 15.43 5.06
N ASP A 162 -10.28 15.63 5.92
CA ASP A 162 -10.07 15.91 7.33
C ASP A 162 -9.56 14.71 8.13
N ARG A 163 -9.94 13.49 7.73
CA ARG A 163 -9.57 12.24 8.40
C ARG A 163 -8.56 11.44 7.59
N PRO A 164 -7.57 10.81 8.24
CA PRO A 164 -6.51 10.07 7.53
C PRO A 164 -6.97 8.73 6.95
N LEU A 165 -7.89 8.02 7.59
CA LEU A 165 -8.30 6.66 7.18
C LEU A 165 -9.76 6.65 6.69
N VAL A 166 -9.98 7.15 5.49
CA VAL A 166 -11.34 7.28 4.91
C VAL A 166 -11.71 6.09 4.05
N PHE A 167 -10.76 5.50 3.34
CA PHE A 167 -11.02 4.45 2.37
C PHE A 167 -10.74 3.06 2.95
N PRO A 168 -11.66 2.10 2.79
CA PRO A 168 -11.42 0.71 3.19
C PRO A 168 -10.55 -0.01 2.15
N ILE A 169 -9.27 0.36 2.11
CA ILE A 169 -8.32 -0.21 1.14
C ILE A 169 -8.17 -1.71 1.37
N GLU A 170 -8.64 -2.53 0.44
CA GLU A 170 -8.58 -3.99 0.51
C GLU A 170 -7.18 -4.54 0.18
N TYR A 171 -6.89 -5.78 0.63
CA TYR A 171 -5.65 -6.47 0.23
C TYR A 171 -5.57 -6.60 -1.29
N VAL A 172 -4.39 -6.34 -1.85
CA VAL A 172 -4.10 -6.38 -3.29
C VAL A 172 -5.00 -5.46 -4.14
N SER A 173 -5.71 -4.52 -3.52
CA SER A 173 -6.47 -3.51 -4.25
C SER A 173 -5.53 -2.56 -4.99
N LEU A 174 -6.04 -1.98 -6.08
CA LEU A 174 -5.34 -1.03 -6.93
C LEU A 174 -5.96 0.35 -6.78
N THR A 175 -5.13 1.35 -6.47
CA THR A 175 -5.49 2.77 -6.49
C THR A 175 -4.62 3.48 -7.53
N ARG A 176 -5.25 4.20 -8.46
CA ARG A 176 -4.55 4.81 -9.60
C ARG A 176 -4.46 6.32 -9.47
N ILE A 177 -3.25 6.83 -9.58
CA ILE A 177 -2.96 8.27 -9.55
C ILE A 177 -2.30 8.67 -10.87
N LEU A 178 -2.80 9.71 -11.48
CA LEU A 178 -2.22 10.29 -12.68
C LEU A 178 -1.52 11.59 -12.31
N VAL A 179 -0.26 11.69 -12.67
CA VAL A 179 0.56 12.88 -12.46
C VAL A 179 0.78 13.54 -13.82
N SER A 180 0.39 14.80 -13.97
CA SER A 180 0.61 15.53 -15.22
C SER A 180 2.08 15.98 -15.33
N ARG A 181 2.49 16.39 -16.54
CA ARG A 181 3.81 17.00 -16.78
C ARG A 181 4.02 18.31 -16.01
N THR A 182 2.95 18.98 -15.62
CA THR A 182 2.98 20.21 -14.82
C THR A 182 2.89 19.96 -13.32
N GLY A 183 2.89 18.69 -12.89
CA GLY A 183 2.85 18.31 -11.49
C GLY A 183 1.45 18.18 -10.90
N ALA A 184 0.37 18.41 -11.64
CA ALA A 184 -0.98 18.18 -11.12
C ALA A 184 -1.26 16.69 -10.94
N ARG A 185 -1.88 16.33 -9.79
CA ARG A 185 -2.28 14.97 -9.44
C ARG A 185 -3.77 14.79 -9.62
N ARG A 186 -4.17 13.64 -10.16
CA ARG A 186 -5.57 13.24 -10.27
C ARG A 186 -5.73 11.81 -9.76
N VAL A 187 -6.67 11.61 -8.86
CA VAL A 187 -7.10 10.29 -8.43
C VAL A 187 -8.01 9.72 -9.51
N ALA A 188 -7.53 8.72 -10.24
CA ALA A 188 -8.27 8.10 -11.34
C ALA A 188 -9.23 7.02 -10.82
N SER A 189 -8.81 6.26 -9.80
CA SER A 189 -9.63 5.25 -9.13
C SER A 189 -9.06 4.95 -7.75
N VAL A 190 -9.91 4.43 -6.86
CA VAL A 190 -9.54 4.02 -5.50
C VAL A 190 -10.07 2.63 -5.23
N ASN A 191 -9.22 1.76 -4.64
CA ASN A 191 -9.63 0.46 -4.14
C ASN A 191 -10.29 -0.45 -5.20
N GLU A 192 -9.71 -0.53 -6.40
CA GLU A 192 -10.15 -1.47 -7.42
C GLU A 192 -9.84 -2.90 -6.99
N THR A 193 -10.85 -3.77 -6.99
CA THR A 193 -10.76 -5.16 -6.50
C THR A 193 -11.28 -6.20 -7.50
N GLY A 194 -11.54 -5.79 -8.74
CA GLY A 194 -12.14 -6.67 -9.74
C GLY A 194 -11.37 -7.98 -9.96
N HIS A 195 -10.05 -7.94 -9.89
CA HIS A 195 -9.14 -9.07 -10.10
C HIS A 195 -9.06 -10.06 -8.93
N ILE A 196 -9.54 -9.67 -7.74
CA ILE A 196 -9.51 -10.49 -6.52
C ILE A 196 -10.88 -10.58 -5.84
N ARG A 197 -11.95 -10.22 -6.53
CA ARG A 197 -13.31 -10.15 -5.95
C ARG A 197 -13.77 -11.46 -5.32
N ASP A 198 -13.40 -12.59 -5.90
CA ASP A 198 -13.69 -13.94 -5.40
C ASP A 198 -12.89 -14.31 -4.13
N MET A 199 -11.84 -13.56 -3.81
CA MET A 199 -10.96 -13.77 -2.65
C MET A 199 -11.18 -12.75 -1.53
N LEU A 200 -12.09 -11.79 -1.70
CA LEU A 200 -12.39 -10.82 -0.66
C LEU A 200 -13.15 -11.47 0.49
N ARG A 201 -12.70 -11.21 1.71
CA ARG A 201 -13.40 -11.60 2.93
C ARG A 201 -14.62 -10.69 3.11
N ARG A 202 -15.79 -11.29 3.27
CA ARG A 202 -17.06 -10.58 3.51
C ARG A 202 -17.33 -10.46 5.00
#